data_a5765989115ed3fd675ddc95b30381b2
#
_entry.id   a5765989115ed3fd675ddc95b30381b2
#
_cell.length_a   1.000
_cell.length_b   1.000
_cell.length_c   1.000
_cell.angle_alpha   90.00
_cell.angle_beta   90.00
_cell.angle_gamma   90.00
#
_symmetry.space_group_name_H-M   'P 1'
#
loop_
_entity.id
_entity.type
_entity.pdbx_description
1 polymer ?
#
loop_
_entity_poly.entity_id
_entity_poly.type
_entity_poly.pdbx_seq_one_letter_code
_entity_poly.pdbx_strand_id
1 'polypeptide(L)'
;MLMWASGLLLFLVGLWHQSRAQGSEPMLRVVTETMLPPDSLHNPTQLNYGMAVTDVDGDGDLEVVVAGYNGPNLVLKYDRTQNRLVNIAIDDSNSPYYALRDRAGNAIGVTACDVDGDGREEIYFLNTNNAYSGRATYSDKLFKVRNGRFEDLLSDELNVRRGVANRMAGRSVACIDRKGTGRYSVYVANYASGNVGPHALLEMDETASDVAKGIIALSDVAAVAGVNKFTGGRGVVVGPILSQSRSDVFCDNENGPNFLFKNNGDGTFVDMARQAGVEDRYQHGRGVALADFNGDGKTDIIYGNWNGPHRLFLQGSDSTFRNIATGGFAAPSPIRTVIAADLDNDKELDVFFNNIAYRGNAPNRLFRVSRRANADPLIQELNVGDAAEPEGRGTGGTVTDFDGDGQLDLLLAHGESARQPISVFKVTQGSSNNWLRVIPRTQFGSFARGAKVTAFTSQSGAHTRIIDGGSGYLCEMEPVAHFGLGNDEVTVLEVSWPDGSSITRTLQSGEMNSVVEVAYPKEGETFLLANDTQVHRTAPRHEL
;
A
#
# COMPACT_ATOMS: atom_id res chain seq x y z
N MET A 1 -2.89 -40.70 -73.49
CA MET A 1 -2.13 -41.54 -72.60
C MET A 1 -1.96 -40.87 -71.29
N LEU A 2 -2.67 -41.38 -70.28
CA LEU A 2 -2.81 -40.82 -68.93
C LEU A 2 -1.48 -40.92 -68.16
N MET A 3 -1.18 -39.92 -67.32
CA MET A 3 -0.56 -40.16 -66.01
C MET A 3 -0.97 -39.07 -65.03
N TRP A 4 -1.54 -39.52 -63.93
CA TRP A 4 -1.91 -38.77 -62.74
C TRP A 4 -0.65 -38.46 -61.91
N ALA A 5 -0.55 -37.25 -61.33
CA ALA A 5 0.31 -36.95 -60.22
C ALA A 5 -0.46 -36.21 -59.16
N SER A 6 -0.71 -36.91 -58.05
CA SER A 6 -1.40 -36.42 -56.86
C SER A 6 -0.48 -35.47 -56.09
N GLY A 7 -0.85 -34.21 -55.96
CA GLY A 7 -0.17 -33.25 -55.08
C GLY A 7 -0.74 -33.34 -53.69
N LEU A 8 0.09 -33.74 -52.74
CA LEU A 8 -0.21 -33.78 -51.31
C LEU A 8 -0.14 -32.35 -50.75
N LEU A 9 -1.29 -31.77 -50.39
CA LEU A 9 -1.38 -30.49 -49.70
C LEU A 9 -1.10 -30.74 -48.22
N LEU A 10 0.10 -30.40 -47.75
CA LEU A 10 0.44 -30.36 -46.32
C LEU A 10 -0.15 -29.07 -45.71
N PHE A 11 -1.23 -29.23 -44.97
CA PHE A 11 -1.71 -28.23 -44.05
C PHE A 11 -0.74 -28.15 -42.86
N LEU A 12 0.14 -27.19 -42.83
CA LEU A 12 0.88 -26.76 -41.64
C LEU A 12 -0.11 -26.03 -40.73
N VAL A 13 -0.77 -26.75 -39.83
CA VAL A 13 -1.45 -26.20 -38.69
C VAL A 13 -0.35 -25.71 -37.75
N GLY A 14 -0.12 -24.40 -37.76
CA GLY A 14 0.73 -23.75 -36.78
C GLY A 14 0.16 -23.95 -35.39
N LEU A 15 0.69 -24.90 -34.65
CA LEU A 15 0.50 -25.01 -33.21
C LEU A 15 1.12 -23.76 -32.56
N TRP A 16 0.31 -22.78 -32.28
CA TRP A 16 0.65 -21.77 -31.30
C TRP A 16 0.78 -22.48 -29.94
N HIS A 17 2.00 -22.83 -29.60
CA HIS A 17 2.33 -23.18 -28.23
C HIS A 17 2.15 -21.90 -27.40
N GLN A 18 1.00 -21.76 -26.76
CA GLN A 18 0.94 -21.05 -25.51
C GLN A 18 1.92 -21.78 -24.58
N SER A 19 3.05 -21.18 -24.31
CA SER A 19 3.91 -21.59 -23.21
C SER A 19 3.14 -21.34 -21.92
N ARG A 20 2.29 -22.28 -21.53
CA ARG A 20 1.88 -22.39 -20.13
C ARG A 20 3.16 -22.55 -19.34
N ALA A 21 3.32 -21.77 -18.27
CA ALA A 21 4.35 -22.02 -17.27
C ALA A 21 4.17 -23.46 -16.77
N GLN A 22 4.89 -24.39 -17.40
CA GLN A 22 4.79 -25.80 -17.12
C GLN A 22 5.82 -26.08 -16.05
N GLY A 23 5.35 -26.21 -14.77
CA GLY A 23 6.11 -26.88 -13.74
C GLY A 23 6.69 -26.04 -12.60
N SER A 24 6.31 -24.77 -12.39
CA SER A 24 6.60 -24.14 -11.10
C SER A 24 5.52 -24.55 -10.08
N GLU A 25 5.95 -24.83 -8.86
CA GLU A 25 5.02 -25.07 -7.75
C GLU A 25 4.13 -23.84 -7.52
N PRO A 26 2.88 -24.01 -7.08
CA PRO A 26 2.01 -22.89 -6.79
C PRO A 26 2.59 -22.03 -5.67
N MET A 27 2.57 -20.70 -5.83
CA MET A 27 3.10 -19.78 -4.82
C MET A 27 2.18 -19.66 -3.60
N LEU A 28 0.87 -19.61 -3.82
CA LEU A 28 -0.12 -19.28 -2.80
C LEU A 28 -1.16 -20.39 -2.65
N ARG A 29 -1.45 -20.75 -1.40
CA ARG A 29 -2.47 -21.73 -1.02
C ARG A 29 -3.57 -21.03 -0.23
N VAL A 30 -4.83 -21.30 -0.55
CA VAL A 30 -5.98 -20.79 0.20
C VAL A 30 -6.05 -21.42 1.60
N VAL A 31 -6.24 -20.56 2.60
CA VAL A 31 -6.42 -20.96 4.01
C VAL A 31 -7.66 -20.32 4.64
N THR A 32 -8.53 -19.74 3.84
CA THR A 32 -9.72 -19.01 4.29
C THR A 32 -10.56 -19.86 5.25
N GLU A 33 -10.85 -21.11 4.91
CA GLU A 33 -11.71 -21.98 5.73
C GLU A 33 -11.13 -22.29 7.13
N THR A 34 -9.82 -22.18 7.29
CA THR A 34 -9.15 -22.42 8.59
C THR A 34 -8.84 -21.13 9.33
N MET A 35 -8.43 -20.09 8.60
CA MET A 35 -7.95 -18.84 9.21
C MET A 35 -9.04 -17.78 9.36
N LEU A 36 -10.01 -17.72 8.46
CA LEU A 36 -11.10 -16.73 8.48
C LEU A 36 -12.34 -17.33 7.82
N PRO A 37 -12.97 -18.39 8.42
CA PRO A 37 -14.12 -19.05 7.79
C PRO A 37 -15.25 -18.06 7.52
N PRO A 38 -15.91 -18.17 6.34
CA PRO A 38 -17.06 -17.33 6.02
C PRO A 38 -18.19 -17.51 7.05
N ASP A 39 -18.54 -16.44 7.73
CA ASP A 39 -19.65 -16.37 8.67
C ASP A 39 -20.25 -14.95 8.74
N SER A 40 -21.31 -14.76 9.51
CA SER A 40 -21.96 -13.46 9.64
C SER A 40 -21.24 -12.47 10.56
N LEU A 41 -20.25 -12.90 11.33
CA LEU A 41 -19.57 -12.11 12.36
C LEU A 41 -18.16 -11.73 11.95
N HIS A 42 -17.35 -12.70 11.50
CA HIS A 42 -15.92 -12.51 11.26
C HIS A 42 -15.61 -12.30 9.77
N ASN A 43 -16.30 -13.00 8.87
CA ASN A 43 -16.11 -12.89 7.42
C ASN A 43 -17.46 -12.91 6.67
N PRO A 44 -18.26 -11.86 6.81
CA PRO A 44 -19.57 -11.83 6.17
C PRO A 44 -19.45 -11.74 4.65
N THR A 45 -20.38 -12.41 3.95
CA THR A 45 -20.56 -12.25 2.50
C THR A 45 -21.15 -10.89 2.20
N GLN A 46 -20.31 -9.90 1.99
CA GLN A 46 -20.67 -8.50 1.72
C GLN A 46 -19.80 -7.90 0.62
N LEU A 47 -19.97 -6.62 0.32
CA LEU A 47 -19.08 -5.88 -0.56
C LEU A 47 -17.94 -5.31 0.28
N ASN A 48 -16.74 -5.85 0.14
CA ASN A 48 -15.51 -5.39 0.79
C ASN A 48 -14.63 -4.70 -0.26
N TYR A 49 -13.92 -3.64 0.13
CA TYR A 49 -13.08 -2.85 -0.78
C TYR A 49 -11.66 -2.69 -0.24
N GLY A 50 -11.29 -1.52 0.22
CA GLY A 50 -9.94 -1.22 0.68
C GLY A 50 -9.57 -1.95 1.96
N MET A 51 -8.28 -2.19 2.14
CA MET A 51 -7.68 -2.77 3.33
C MET A 51 -6.50 -1.93 3.80
N ALA A 52 -6.37 -1.73 5.11
CA ALA A 52 -5.21 -1.09 5.73
C ALA A 52 -4.69 -1.94 6.89
N VAL A 53 -3.38 -1.91 7.11
CA VAL A 53 -2.74 -2.68 8.19
C VAL A 53 -2.15 -1.70 9.21
N THR A 54 -2.60 -1.81 10.46
CA THR A 54 -2.17 -0.95 11.57
C THR A 54 -2.41 -1.65 12.91
N ASP A 55 -1.77 -1.17 13.97
CA ASP A 55 -2.01 -1.60 15.36
C ASP A 55 -3.24 -0.87 15.91
N VAL A 56 -4.42 -1.47 15.76
CA VAL A 56 -5.71 -0.85 16.13
C VAL A 56 -5.91 -0.81 17.64
N ASP A 57 -5.51 -1.83 18.36
CA ASP A 57 -5.75 -1.92 19.81
C ASP A 57 -4.55 -1.51 20.68
N GLY A 58 -3.40 -1.27 20.06
CA GLY A 58 -2.21 -0.76 20.73
C GLY A 58 -1.42 -1.83 21.47
N ASP A 59 -1.53 -3.09 21.09
CA ASP A 59 -0.80 -4.20 21.73
C ASP A 59 0.50 -4.57 20.99
N GLY A 60 0.77 -3.97 19.84
CA GLY A 60 1.96 -4.15 19.00
C GLY A 60 1.80 -5.20 17.90
N ASP A 61 0.76 -6.03 17.94
CA ASP A 61 0.37 -6.87 16.82
C ASP A 61 -0.40 -6.01 15.77
N LEU A 62 -0.39 -6.40 14.51
CA LEU A 62 -1.04 -5.63 13.45
C LEU A 62 -2.38 -6.24 13.05
N GLU A 63 -3.42 -5.41 12.99
CA GLU A 63 -4.73 -5.77 12.50
C GLU A 63 -4.92 -5.34 11.05
N VAL A 64 -5.81 -6.06 10.35
CA VAL A 64 -6.28 -5.69 9.01
C VAL A 64 -7.65 -5.02 9.11
N VAL A 65 -7.68 -3.74 8.79
CA VAL A 65 -8.92 -2.94 8.73
C VAL A 65 -9.49 -3.01 7.34
N VAL A 66 -10.77 -3.35 7.19
CA VAL A 66 -11.44 -3.57 5.91
C VAL A 66 -12.61 -2.63 5.73
N ALA A 67 -12.63 -1.89 4.62
CA ALA A 67 -13.72 -1.00 4.24
C ALA A 67 -14.93 -1.79 3.72
N GLY A 68 -16.09 -1.63 4.38
CA GLY A 68 -17.35 -2.26 4.03
C GLY A 68 -18.30 -1.34 3.27
N TYR A 69 -18.67 -1.74 2.05
CA TYR A 69 -19.61 -1.00 1.20
C TYR A 69 -21.03 -1.59 1.34
N ASN A 70 -21.99 -0.78 1.77
CA ASN A 70 -23.35 -1.25 2.15
C ASN A 70 -23.32 -2.33 3.25
N GLY A 71 -22.32 -2.34 4.08
CA GLY A 71 -22.09 -3.26 5.19
C GLY A 71 -21.19 -2.64 6.24
N PRO A 72 -20.98 -3.30 7.40
CA PRO A 72 -20.04 -2.81 8.39
C PRO A 72 -18.59 -2.93 7.90
N ASN A 73 -17.74 -2.01 8.33
CA ASN A 73 -16.29 -2.21 8.26
C ASN A 73 -15.89 -3.33 9.21
N LEU A 74 -14.76 -3.99 8.93
CA LEU A 74 -14.22 -5.06 9.76
C LEU A 74 -12.84 -4.67 10.29
N VAL A 75 -12.47 -5.22 11.45
CA VAL A 75 -11.11 -5.15 12.00
C VAL A 75 -10.69 -6.57 12.36
N LEU A 76 -9.80 -7.12 11.56
CA LEU A 76 -9.38 -8.52 11.66
C LEU A 76 -8.10 -8.60 12.48
N LYS A 77 -8.19 -9.21 13.66
CA LYS A 77 -7.09 -9.49 14.57
C LYS A 77 -6.76 -10.99 14.59
N TYR A 78 -5.48 -11.33 14.61
CA TYR A 78 -5.08 -12.73 14.81
C TYR A 78 -5.21 -13.13 16.27
N ASP A 79 -6.12 -14.05 16.54
CA ASP A 79 -6.30 -14.64 17.87
C ASP A 79 -5.37 -15.85 18.02
N ARG A 80 -4.28 -15.68 18.76
CA ARG A 80 -3.27 -16.72 19.01
C ARG A 80 -3.84 -17.93 19.75
N THR A 81 -4.95 -17.76 20.51
CA THR A 81 -5.57 -18.86 21.25
C THR A 81 -6.45 -19.75 20.36
N GLN A 82 -7.08 -19.13 19.37
CA GLN A 82 -7.91 -19.82 18.39
C GLN A 82 -7.15 -20.18 17.12
N ASN A 83 -5.93 -19.66 16.95
CA ASN A 83 -5.07 -19.78 15.78
C ASN A 83 -5.80 -19.39 14.48
N ARG A 84 -6.50 -18.24 14.53
CA ARG A 84 -7.26 -17.69 13.39
C ARG A 84 -7.50 -16.19 13.51
N LEU A 85 -7.91 -15.58 12.41
CA LEU A 85 -8.36 -14.18 12.37
C LEU A 85 -9.79 -14.08 12.92
N VAL A 86 -10.03 -13.05 13.72
CA VAL A 86 -11.34 -12.71 14.28
C VAL A 86 -11.64 -11.23 14.06
N ASN A 87 -12.88 -10.89 13.74
CA ASN A 87 -13.30 -9.49 13.67
C ASN A 87 -13.57 -8.96 15.09
N ILE A 88 -12.81 -7.96 15.53
CA ILE A 88 -12.97 -7.33 16.85
C ILE A 88 -13.95 -6.13 16.81
N ALA A 89 -14.26 -5.59 15.62
CA ALA A 89 -15.30 -4.58 15.44
C ALA A 89 -16.70 -5.22 15.42
N ILE A 90 -17.12 -5.75 16.57
CA ILE A 90 -18.38 -6.49 16.73
C ILE A 90 -19.58 -5.56 16.97
N ASP A 91 -20.79 -6.10 16.83
CA ASP A 91 -22.06 -5.37 17.05
C ASP A 91 -22.42 -5.29 18.54
N ASP A 92 -21.50 -4.76 19.33
CA ASP A 92 -21.68 -4.47 20.74
C ASP A 92 -21.33 -3.02 21.02
N SER A 93 -22.31 -2.22 21.36
CA SER A 93 -22.13 -0.79 21.68
C SER A 93 -21.21 -0.54 22.88
N ASN A 94 -20.90 -1.54 23.69
CA ASN A 94 -19.92 -1.45 24.78
C ASN A 94 -18.49 -1.71 24.30
N SER A 95 -18.30 -2.32 23.13
CA SER A 95 -16.97 -2.55 22.58
C SER A 95 -16.27 -1.23 22.27
N PRO A 96 -14.97 -1.09 22.58
CA PRO A 96 -14.17 0.08 22.19
C PRO A 96 -14.07 0.24 20.66
N TYR A 97 -14.25 -0.83 19.89
CA TYR A 97 -14.15 -0.87 18.43
C TYR A 97 -15.49 -0.70 17.70
N TYR A 98 -16.60 -0.55 18.43
CA TYR A 98 -17.95 -0.46 17.85
C TYR A 98 -18.08 0.62 16.78
N ALA A 99 -17.51 1.80 17.03
CA ALA A 99 -17.60 2.93 16.12
C ALA A 99 -16.91 2.67 14.76
N LEU A 100 -15.85 1.87 14.75
CA LEU A 100 -15.11 1.52 13.52
C LEU A 100 -15.97 0.78 12.50
N ARG A 101 -17.04 0.11 12.93
CA ARG A 101 -17.99 -0.57 12.03
C ARG A 101 -18.63 0.39 11.03
N ASP A 102 -18.82 1.66 11.40
CA ASP A 102 -19.50 2.69 10.60
C ASP A 102 -20.67 2.12 9.78
N ARG A 103 -21.54 1.36 10.44
CA ARG A 103 -22.62 0.54 9.81
C ARG A 103 -23.54 1.37 8.90
N ALA A 104 -23.64 2.67 9.15
CA ALA A 104 -24.42 3.61 8.34
C ALA A 104 -23.59 4.25 7.22
N GLY A 105 -22.30 4.00 7.18
CA GLY A 105 -21.38 4.47 6.15
C GLY A 105 -21.44 3.66 4.87
N ASN A 106 -20.53 3.97 3.97
CA ASN A 106 -20.43 3.32 2.67
C ASN A 106 -18.96 3.36 2.22
N ALA A 107 -18.10 2.74 3.03
CA ALA A 107 -16.66 2.86 2.88
C ALA A 107 -16.12 2.05 1.69
N ILE A 108 -15.18 2.65 0.95
CA ILE A 108 -14.44 1.97 -0.11
C ILE A 108 -12.93 2.03 0.10
N GLY A 109 -12.41 3.02 0.82
CA GLY A 109 -10.99 3.16 1.09
C GLY A 109 -10.73 3.28 2.58
N VAL A 110 -9.54 2.93 3.00
CA VAL A 110 -9.08 3.04 4.38
C VAL A 110 -7.58 3.29 4.42
N THR A 111 -7.15 4.14 5.37
CA THR A 111 -5.75 4.41 5.68
C THR A 111 -5.62 4.71 7.17
N ALA A 112 -4.42 4.56 7.72
CA ALA A 112 -4.15 4.82 9.12
C ALA A 112 -2.83 5.58 9.29
N CYS A 113 -2.83 6.64 10.10
CA CYS A 113 -1.64 7.38 10.46
C CYS A 113 -1.87 8.30 11.67
N ASP A 114 -0.79 8.67 12.33
CA ASP A 114 -0.79 9.59 13.47
C ASP A 114 -0.93 11.04 12.99
N VAL A 115 -2.17 11.56 13.00
CA VAL A 115 -2.49 12.90 12.51
C VAL A 115 -2.13 13.98 13.54
N ASP A 116 -2.23 13.69 14.84
CA ASP A 116 -2.04 14.68 15.88
C ASP A 116 -0.73 14.53 16.68
N GLY A 117 0.04 13.46 16.46
CA GLY A 117 1.32 13.24 17.10
C GLY A 117 1.21 12.72 18.52
N ASP A 118 0.19 11.93 18.83
CA ASP A 118 0.06 11.29 20.15
C ASP A 118 0.69 9.90 20.23
N GLY A 119 1.23 9.40 19.11
CA GLY A 119 1.92 8.12 19.01
C GLY A 119 1.03 6.95 18.59
N ARG A 120 -0.26 7.18 18.33
CA ARG A 120 -1.21 6.19 17.81
C ARG A 120 -1.76 6.64 16.48
N GLU A 121 -1.98 5.71 15.56
CA GLU A 121 -2.57 6.02 14.28
C GLU A 121 -4.10 6.22 14.40
N GLU A 122 -4.61 7.31 13.82
CA GLU A 122 -6.02 7.50 13.52
C GLU A 122 -6.38 6.71 12.27
N ILE A 123 -7.63 6.20 12.21
CA ILE A 123 -8.12 5.40 11.08
C ILE A 123 -9.11 6.23 10.27
N TYR A 124 -8.76 6.49 9.00
CA TYR A 124 -9.61 7.22 8.07
C TYR A 124 -10.37 6.25 7.17
N PHE A 125 -11.70 6.36 7.14
CA PHE A 125 -12.55 5.67 6.18
C PHE A 125 -13.09 6.65 5.14
N LEU A 126 -12.82 6.32 3.88
CA LEU A 126 -13.30 7.06 2.74
C LEU A 126 -14.67 6.51 2.32
N ASN A 127 -15.72 7.27 2.64
CA ASN A 127 -17.10 6.96 2.29
C ASN A 127 -17.48 7.51 0.92
N THR A 128 -18.34 6.82 0.18
CA THR A 128 -18.77 7.21 -1.15
C THR A 128 -20.25 6.92 -1.39
N ASN A 129 -20.69 7.06 -2.61
CA ASN A 129 -22.04 6.73 -3.05
C ASN A 129 -22.04 6.03 -4.41
N ASN A 130 -23.23 5.66 -4.89
CA ASN A 130 -23.41 4.99 -6.18
C ASN A 130 -23.26 5.93 -7.40
N ALA A 131 -23.15 7.24 -7.20
CA ALA A 131 -23.03 8.22 -8.29
C ALA A 131 -21.66 8.21 -8.98
N TYR A 132 -20.65 7.62 -8.36
CA TYR A 132 -19.27 7.45 -8.85
C TYR A 132 -18.50 8.75 -9.11
N SER A 133 -19.11 9.91 -8.98
CA SER A 133 -18.45 11.22 -9.19
C SER A 133 -19.17 12.36 -8.46
N GLY A 134 -18.46 13.46 -8.26
CA GLY A 134 -18.99 14.66 -7.62
C GLY A 134 -19.30 14.48 -6.15
N ARG A 135 -20.47 14.94 -5.67
CA ARG A 135 -20.83 14.87 -4.26
C ARG A 135 -21.28 13.46 -3.85
N ALA A 136 -20.79 13.01 -2.72
CA ALA A 136 -21.21 11.77 -2.07
C ALA A 136 -22.39 12.00 -1.11
N THR A 137 -23.18 10.95 -0.86
CA THR A 137 -24.26 10.96 0.14
C THR A 137 -23.69 10.90 1.55
N TYR A 138 -22.63 10.14 1.73
CA TYR A 138 -21.97 9.88 3.00
C TYR A 138 -20.73 10.77 3.14
N SER A 139 -20.44 11.22 4.36
CA SER A 139 -19.17 11.88 4.67
C SER A 139 -18.14 10.87 5.11
N ASP A 140 -16.87 11.18 4.87
CA ASP A 140 -15.76 10.39 5.37
C ASP A 140 -15.70 10.42 6.90
N LYS A 141 -14.94 9.50 7.49
CA LYS A 141 -14.73 9.33 8.92
C LYS A 141 -13.25 9.33 9.26
N LEU A 142 -12.90 9.92 10.40
CA LEU A 142 -11.56 9.85 10.97
C LEU A 142 -11.68 9.46 12.45
N PHE A 143 -11.35 8.22 12.74
CA PHE A 143 -11.51 7.66 14.08
C PHE A 143 -10.23 7.77 14.90
N LYS A 144 -10.35 8.35 16.08
CA LYS A 144 -9.32 8.47 17.10
C LYS A 144 -9.73 7.77 18.39
N VAL A 145 -8.78 7.19 19.10
CA VAL A 145 -9.02 6.64 20.44
C VAL A 145 -9.08 7.78 21.46
N ARG A 146 -10.24 7.93 22.10
CA ARG A 146 -10.47 8.82 23.24
C ARG A 146 -11.16 8.06 24.37
N ASN A 147 -10.70 8.23 25.59
CA ASN A 147 -11.28 7.56 26.76
C ASN A 147 -11.44 6.03 26.58
N GLY A 148 -10.49 5.40 25.89
CA GLY A 148 -10.48 3.96 25.63
C GLY A 148 -11.46 3.49 24.56
N ARG A 149 -12.01 4.38 23.73
CA ARG A 149 -12.96 4.07 22.65
C ARG A 149 -12.61 4.85 21.38
N PHE A 150 -12.97 4.32 20.22
CA PHE A 150 -12.89 5.07 18.97
C PHE A 150 -14.03 6.08 18.85
N GLU A 151 -13.70 7.31 18.51
CA GLU A 151 -14.63 8.42 18.26
C GLU A 151 -14.26 9.10 16.94
N ASP A 152 -15.27 9.55 16.18
CA ASP A 152 -15.09 10.20 14.88
C ASP A 152 -14.78 11.70 15.04
N LEU A 153 -13.54 12.10 14.79
CA LEU A 153 -13.09 13.49 14.83
C LEU A 153 -13.85 14.41 13.87
N LEU A 154 -14.28 13.89 12.71
CA LEU A 154 -15.02 14.69 11.72
C LEU A 154 -16.45 15.00 12.16
N SER A 155 -16.95 14.27 13.15
CA SER A 155 -18.26 14.52 13.79
C SER A 155 -18.19 15.46 15.00
N ASP A 156 -16.99 15.83 15.45
CA ASP A 156 -16.83 16.83 16.52
C ASP A 156 -17.42 18.19 16.10
N GLU A 157 -18.10 18.88 17.01
CA GLU A 157 -18.76 20.16 16.73
C GLU A 157 -17.80 21.19 16.09
N LEU A 158 -16.55 21.20 16.53
CA LEU A 158 -15.49 22.06 15.99
C LEU A 158 -15.27 21.78 14.49
N ASN A 159 -15.10 20.53 14.11
CA ASN A 159 -14.82 20.11 12.73
C ASN A 159 -16.07 20.18 11.84
N VAL A 160 -17.25 19.92 12.41
CA VAL A 160 -18.53 20.14 11.71
C VAL A 160 -18.72 21.62 11.36
N ARG A 161 -18.45 22.55 12.28
CA ARG A 161 -18.50 24.00 12.02
C ARG A 161 -17.48 24.45 10.98
N ARG A 162 -16.32 23.81 10.92
CA ARG A 162 -15.27 24.07 9.92
C ARG A 162 -15.59 23.45 8.55
N GLY A 163 -16.54 22.52 8.49
CA GLY A 163 -16.98 21.89 7.25
C GLY A 163 -15.91 21.04 6.56
N VAL A 164 -15.00 20.43 7.32
CA VAL A 164 -13.79 19.76 6.82
C VAL A 164 -14.03 18.33 6.36
N ALA A 165 -15.11 17.68 6.78
CA ALA A 165 -15.41 16.32 6.36
C ALA A 165 -15.60 16.25 4.82
N ASN A 166 -14.80 15.44 4.14
CA ASN A 166 -14.95 15.23 2.71
C ASN A 166 -16.33 14.60 2.43
N ARG A 167 -17.06 15.17 1.48
CA ARG A 167 -18.36 14.71 0.98
C ARG A 167 -18.36 14.57 -0.53
N MET A 168 -17.22 14.21 -1.07
CA MET A 168 -17.05 13.96 -2.49
C MET A 168 -16.91 12.47 -2.75
N ALA A 169 -17.14 12.04 -3.98
CA ALA A 169 -16.97 10.65 -4.36
C ALA A 169 -15.47 10.28 -4.41
N GLY A 170 -14.86 10.03 -3.26
CA GLY A 170 -13.48 9.60 -3.16
C GLY A 170 -13.24 8.22 -3.79
N ARG A 171 -12.00 7.94 -4.12
CA ARG A 171 -11.56 6.66 -4.73
C ARG A 171 -10.32 6.08 -4.09
N SER A 172 -9.40 6.89 -3.58
CA SER A 172 -8.28 6.43 -2.78
C SER A 172 -7.92 7.45 -1.73
N VAL A 173 -7.27 6.98 -0.69
CA VAL A 173 -6.83 7.79 0.45
C VAL A 173 -5.43 7.34 0.85
N ALA A 174 -4.60 8.27 1.28
CA ALA A 174 -3.24 8.00 1.71
C ALA A 174 -2.79 9.00 2.77
N CYS A 175 -1.86 8.59 3.62
CA CYS A 175 -1.23 9.41 4.64
C CYS A 175 0.08 10.00 4.16
N ILE A 176 0.35 11.26 4.47
CA ILE A 176 1.57 11.95 4.07
C ILE A 176 2.10 12.87 5.17
N ASP A 177 3.35 12.68 5.59
CA ASP A 177 4.08 13.67 6.36
C ASP A 177 4.70 14.70 5.42
N ARG A 178 3.89 15.67 5.00
CA ARG A 178 4.32 16.66 3.99
C ARG A 178 5.34 17.68 4.50
N LYS A 179 5.45 17.86 5.81
CA LYS A 179 6.34 18.83 6.45
C LYS A 179 7.56 18.19 7.13
N GLY A 180 7.63 16.86 7.22
CA GLY A 180 8.68 16.16 7.96
C GLY A 180 8.55 16.34 9.48
N THR A 181 7.33 16.39 10.01
CA THR A 181 7.08 16.62 11.44
C THR A 181 6.71 15.37 12.21
N GLY A 182 6.61 14.21 11.56
CA GLY A 182 6.10 12.98 12.13
C GLY A 182 4.59 12.99 12.38
N ARG A 183 3.89 14.08 12.01
CA ARG A 183 2.43 14.17 11.95
C ARG A 183 1.98 14.10 10.51
N TYR A 184 0.88 13.41 10.30
CA TYR A 184 0.42 13.09 8.95
C TYR A 184 -0.79 13.93 8.56
N SER A 185 -0.84 14.26 7.27
CA SER A 185 -2.04 14.75 6.58
C SER A 185 -2.67 13.58 5.82
N VAL A 186 -3.99 13.60 5.65
CA VAL A 186 -4.72 12.60 4.86
C VAL A 186 -5.04 13.16 3.48
N TYR A 187 -4.41 12.59 2.45
CA TYR A 187 -4.68 12.92 1.05
C TYR A 187 -5.83 12.08 0.51
N VAL A 188 -6.83 12.74 -0.09
CA VAL A 188 -8.02 12.09 -0.65
C VAL A 188 -8.11 12.35 -2.15
N ALA A 189 -8.00 11.29 -2.94
CA ALA A 189 -8.20 11.35 -4.39
C ALA A 189 -9.70 11.22 -4.71
N ASN A 190 -10.36 12.35 -4.95
CA ASN A 190 -11.76 12.39 -5.33
C ASN A 190 -11.97 12.17 -6.83
N TYR A 191 -13.11 11.60 -7.21
CA TYR A 191 -13.52 11.49 -8.59
C TYR A 191 -14.37 12.71 -8.96
N ALA A 192 -13.73 13.68 -9.60
CA ALA A 192 -14.36 14.95 -9.94
C ALA A 192 -15.47 14.80 -10.99
N SER A 193 -16.48 15.66 -10.89
CA SER A 193 -17.47 15.89 -11.94
C SER A 193 -17.38 17.37 -12.36
N GLY A 194 -16.67 17.63 -13.46
CA GLY A 194 -16.30 18.99 -13.84
C GLY A 194 -15.47 19.67 -12.75
N ASN A 195 -15.93 20.80 -12.24
CA ASN A 195 -15.27 21.55 -11.16
C ASN A 195 -15.81 21.20 -9.75
N VAL A 196 -16.44 20.03 -9.60
CA VAL A 196 -16.94 19.53 -8.31
C VAL A 196 -16.16 18.31 -7.89
N GLY A 197 -15.68 18.28 -6.65
CA GLY A 197 -14.92 17.17 -6.07
C GLY A 197 -13.42 17.26 -6.36
N PRO A 198 -12.75 18.37 -5.97
CA PRO A 198 -11.29 18.42 -6.02
C PRO A 198 -10.70 17.38 -5.08
N HIS A 199 -9.45 17.00 -5.31
CA HIS A 199 -8.67 16.26 -4.33
C HIS A 199 -8.56 17.09 -3.04
N ALA A 200 -8.56 16.43 -1.89
CA ALA A 200 -8.49 17.06 -0.57
C ALA A 200 -7.20 16.64 0.16
N LEU A 201 -6.78 17.46 1.12
CA LEU A 201 -5.64 17.18 1.99
C LEU A 201 -5.99 17.68 3.40
N LEU A 202 -6.43 16.76 4.27
CA LEU A 202 -6.83 17.06 5.63
C LEU A 202 -5.63 17.04 6.57
N GLU A 203 -5.48 18.08 7.37
CA GLU A 203 -4.35 18.26 8.29
C GLU A 203 -4.85 18.83 9.61
N MET A 204 -4.18 18.49 10.72
CA MET A 204 -4.41 19.11 12.00
C MET A 204 -4.01 20.60 11.96
N ASP A 205 -4.91 21.47 12.38
CA ASP A 205 -4.64 22.89 12.64
C ASP A 205 -4.05 23.02 14.04
N GLU A 206 -2.73 23.13 14.13
CA GLU A 206 -2.00 23.18 15.41
C GLU A 206 -2.43 24.37 16.27
N THR A 207 -2.84 25.50 15.65
CA THR A 207 -3.21 26.71 16.38
C THR A 207 -4.61 26.63 17.01
N ALA A 208 -5.47 25.82 16.44
CA ALA A 208 -6.85 25.61 16.90
C ALA A 208 -7.05 24.31 17.68
N SER A 209 -6.01 23.51 17.81
CA SER A 209 -6.02 22.21 18.50
C SER A 209 -5.42 22.30 19.89
N ASP A 210 -5.87 21.41 20.79
CA ASP A 210 -5.26 21.15 22.11
C ASP A 210 -5.17 19.62 22.26
N VAL A 211 -4.07 19.04 21.76
CA VAL A 211 -3.85 17.58 21.73
C VAL A 211 -3.94 16.99 23.14
N ALA A 212 -3.40 17.70 24.15
CA ALA A 212 -3.44 17.23 25.54
C ALA A 212 -4.87 17.09 26.09
N LYS A 213 -5.83 17.82 25.52
CA LYS A 213 -7.25 17.71 25.85
C LYS A 213 -8.04 16.86 24.85
N GLY A 214 -7.38 16.28 23.85
CA GLY A 214 -8.02 15.53 22.78
C GLY A 214 -8.86 16.39 21.83
N ILE A 215 -8.64 17.71 21.80
CA ILE A 215 -9.32 18.64 20.90
C ILE A 215 -8.49 18.77 19.63
N ILE A 216 -8.95 18.18 18.54
CA ILE A 216 -8.25 18.16 17.25
C ILE A 216 -9.07 18.93 16.22
N ALA A 217 -8.60 20.12 15.87
CA ALA A 217 -9.14 20.92 14.78
C ALA A 217 -8.51 20.50 13.46
N LEU A 218 -9.29 20.28 12.43
CA LEU A 218 -8.82 19.90 11.10
C LEU A 218 -9.03 21.02 10.08
N SER A 219 -8.23 21.03 9.03
CA SER A 219 -8.33 21.94 7.88
C SER A 219 -8.05 21.19 6.58
N ASP A 220 -8.74 21.53 5.49
CA ASP A 220 -8.36 21.11 4.15
C ASP A 220 -7.34 22.11 3.59
N VAL A 221 -6.11 21.65 3.43
CA VAL A 221 -4.96 22.46 2.96
C VAL A 221 -4.59 22.16 1.51
N ALA A 222 -5.39 21.38 0.77
CA ALA A 222 -5.07 20.95 -0.59
C ALA A 222 -4.78 22.11 -1.55
N ALA A 223 -5.54 23.22 -1.45
CA ALA A 223 -5.34 24.40 -2.28
C ALA A 223 -4.01 25.10 -2.00
N VAL A 224 -3.66 25.26 -0.72
CA VAL A 224 -2.39 25.87 -0.30
C VAL A 224 -1.22 24.97 -0.64
N ALA A 225 -1.36 23.67 -0.47
CA ALA A 225 -0.36 22.68 -0.82
C ALA A 225 -0.19 22.46 -2.34
N GLY A 226 -1.11 22.95 -3.17
CA GLY A 226 -1.04 22.83 -4.63
C GLY A 226 -1.54 21.51 -5.21
N VAL A 227 -2.27 20.72 -4.41
CA VAL A 227 -2.75 19.37 -4.81
C VAL A 227 -4.25 19.27 -5.03
N ASN A 228 -5.01 20.37 -4.94
CA ASN A 228 -6.47 20.42 -5.13
C ASN A 228 -6.90 20.25 -6.60
N LYS A 229 -6.53 19.16 -7.23
CA LYS A 229 -6.81 18.90 -8.65
C LYS A 229 -8.21 18.32 -8.87
N PHE A 230 -8.75 18.56 -10.06
CA PHE A 230 -10.03 18.02 -10.52
C PHE A 230 -9.78 16.99 -11.61
N THR A 231 -9.86 15.71 -11.25
CA THR A 231 -9.67 14.60 -12.19
C THR A 231 -10.42 13.36 -11.70
N GLY A 232 -10.38 12.29 -12.47
CA GLY A 232 -10.88 10.99 -12.06
C GLY A 232 -9.86 10.27 -11.18
N GLY A 233 -9.62 10.76 -9.95
CA GLY A 233 -8.67 10.16 -9.03
C GLY A 233 -8.92 8.68 -8.81
N ARG A 234 -7.85 7.87 -8.77
CA ARG A 234 -7.90 6.41 -8.57
C ARG A 234 -6.86 5.97 -7.56
N GLY A 235 -5.83 5.23 -7.95
CA GLY A 235 -4.78 4.79 -7.05
C GLY A 235 -3.93 5.95 -6.55
N VAL A 236 -3.51 5.87 -5.30
CA VAL A 236 -2.58 6.83 -4.69
C VAL A 236 -1.51 6.06 -3.96
N VAL A 237 -0.27 6.49 -4.10
CA VAL A 237 0.83 6.00 -3.29
C VAL A 237 1.68 7.16 -2.80
N VAL A 238 2.15 7.06 -1.56
CA VAL A 238 2.96 8.08 -0.90
C VAL A 238 4.28 7.48 -0.45
N GLY A 239 5.37 8.16 -0.77
CA GLY A 239 6.72 7.77 -0.37
C GLY A 239 7.80 8.68 -0.97
N PRO A 240 9.08 8.43 -0.70
CA PRO A 240 10.19 9.19 -1.26
C PRO A 240 10.43 8.81 -2.73
N ILE A 241 9.69 9.42 -3.67
CA ILE A 241 9.75 9.07 -5.10
C ILE A 241 10.84 9.85 -5.82
N LEU A 242 10.66 11.16 -5.99
CA LEU A 242 11.65 12.06 -6.59
C LEU A 242 12.58 12.69 -5.54
N SER A 243 12.08 12.81 -4.34
CA SER A 243 12.83 13.27 -3.17
C SER A 243 13.55 12.07 -2.53
N GLN A 244 14.75 12.24 -2.01
CA GLN A 244 15.49 11.14 -1.39
C GLN A 244 14.90 10.72 -0.03
N SER A 245 14.26 11.65 0.66
CA SER A 245 13.69 11.42 1.99
C SER A 245 12.26 11.93 2.15
N ARG A 246 11.88 13.04 1.52
CA ARG A 246 10.54 13.64 1.68
C ARG A 246 9.48 12.80 1.01
N SER A 247 8.29 12.83 1.58
CA SER A 247 7.13 12.15 1.01
C SER A 247 6.58 12.92 -0.20
N ASP A 248 6.63 12.28 -1.36
CA ASP A 248 5.98 12.68 -2.61
C ASP A 248 4.68 11.89 -2.78
N VAL A 249 3.82 12.30 -3.71
CA VAL A 249 2.55 11.60 -4.01
C VAL A 249 2.51 11.25 -5.49
N PHE A 250 2.31 9.98 -5.80
CA PHE A 250 1.90 9.57 -7.14
C PHE A 250 0.41 9.20 -7.12
N CYS A 251 -0.34 9.77 -8.05
CA CYS A 251 -1.76 9.50 -8.21
C CYS A 251 -2.01 9.07 -9.66
N ASP A 252 -2.39 7.82 -9.86
CA ASP A 252 -2.89 7.39 -11.15
C ASP A 252 -4.36 7.76 -11.30
N ASN A 253 -4.74 8.18 -12.50
CA ASN A 253 -6.04 8.76 -12.72
C ASN A 253 -6.81 8.04 -13.83
N GLU A 254 -8.12 8.15 -13.78
CA GLU A 254 -9.02 7.75 -14.86
C GLU A 254 -9.48 8.99 -15.61
N ASN A 255 -9.45 8.93 -16.94
CA ASN A 255 -9.87 10.03 -17.83
C ASN A 255 -9.07 11.34 -17.64
N GLY A 256 -7.80 11.24 -17.37
CA GLY A 256 -6.91 12.37 -17.22
C GLY A 256 -5.46 11.95 -17.00
N PRO A 257 -4.52 12.91 -16.98
CA PRO A 257 -3.13 12.61 -16.71
C PRO A 257 -2.95 12.12 -15.27
N ASN A 258 -1.97 11.24 -15.07
CA ASN A 258 -1.46 10.94 -13.74
C ASN A 258 -0.78 12.16 -13.15
N PHE A 259 -0.69 12.23 -11.81
CA PHE A 259 0.07 13.25 -11.10
C PHE A 259 1.27 12.62 -10.39
N LEU A 260 2.39 13.34 -10.38
CA LEU A 260 3.54 13.06 -9.54
C LEU A 260 3.90 14.35 -8.79
N PHE A 261 3.31 14.51 -7.62
CA PHE A 261 3.52 15.68 -6.78
C PHE A 261 4.82 15.54 -6.01
N LYS A 262 5.85 16.27 -6.45
CA LYS A 262 7.12 16.37 -5.73
C LYS A 262 6.98 17.37 -4.60
N ASN A 263 7.39 16.99 -3.40
CA ASN A 263 7.44 17.85 -2.23
C ASN A 263 8.56 18.87 -2.34
N ASN A 264 8.23 20.17 -2.22
CA ASN A 264 9.20 21.27 -2.29
C ASN A 264 10.01 21.46 -0.98
N GLY A 265 9.62 20.80 0.11
CA GLY A 265 10.26 20.88 1.42
C GLY A 265 9.65 21.91 2.38
N ASP A 266 8.73 22.72 1.90
CA ASP A 266 7.92 23.68 2.68
C ASP A 266 6.49 23.19 2.89
N GLY A 267 6.20 21.95 2.53
CA GLY A 267 4.87 21.34 2.59
C GLY A 267 3.97 21.67 1.40
N THR A 268 4.49 22.36 0.37
CA THR A 268 3.83 22.54 -0.94
C THR A 268 4.37 21.54 -1.96
N PHE A 269 3.66 21.38 -3.05
CA PHE A 269 3.98 20.40 -4.09
C PHE A 269 3.97 21.00 -5.49
N VAL A 270 4.80 20.43 -6.36
CA VAL A 270 4.79 20.68 -7.80
C VAL A 270 4.55 19.39 -8.56
N ASP A 271 3.65 19.42 -9.56
CA ASP A 271 3.39 18.27 -10.41
C ASP A 271 4.51 18.08 -11.45
N MET A 272 5.21 16.96 -11.32
CA MET A 272 6.33 16.58 -12.18
C MET A 272 6.00 15.45 -13.16
N ALA A 273 4.76 14.95 -13.20
CA ALA A 273 4.40 13.74 -13.96
C ALA A 273 4.79 13.82 -15.44
N ARG A 274 4.60 14.99 -16.06
CA ARG A 274 4.96 15.22 -17.46
C ARG A 274 6.47 15.21 -17.68
N GLN A 275 7.21 15.92 -16.85
CA GLN A 275 8.68 15.99 -16.93
C GLN A 275 9.32 14.65 -16.61
N ALA A 276 8.76 13.93 -15.66
CA ALA A 276 9.21 12.60 -15.26
C ALA A 276 8.81 11.49 -16.25
N GLY A 277 7.89 11.74 -17.19
CA GLY A 277 7.48 10.78 -18.19
C GLY A 277 6.43 9.76 -17.71
N VAL A 278 5.70 10.06 -16.62
CA VAL A 278 4.70 9.15 -16.01
C VAL A 278 3.25 9.66 -16.14
N GLU A 279 3.02 10.69 -16.95
CA GLU A 279 1.70 11.33 -17.13
C GLU A 279 0.62 10.36 -17.65
N ASP A 280 0.96 9.38 -18.46
CA ASP A 280 0.12 8.30 -19.06
C ASP A 280 -1.34 8.67 -19.33
N ARG A 281 -1.53 9.83 -19.96
CA ARG A 281 -2.77 10.63 -20.07
C ARG A 281 -4.02 9.88 -20.54
N TYR A 282 -3.86 8.82 -21.31
CA TYR A 282 -4.96 8.13 -22.00
C TYR A 282 -5.31 6.77 -21.38
N GLN A 283 -4.77 6.47 -20.22
CA GLN A 283 -5.02 5.24 -19.53
C GLN A 283 -6.03 5.42 -18.37
N HIS A 284 -6.41 4.33 -17.78
CA HIS A 284 -7.38 4.28 -16.69
C HIS A 284 -6.73 3.61 -15.47
N GLY A 285 -5.95 4.39 -14.72
CA GLY A 285 -5.22 3.91 -13.56
C GLY A 285 -6.09 3.26 -12.49
N ARG A 286 -5.50 2.34 -11.73
CA ARG A 286 -6.12 1.66 -10.59
C ARG A 286 -5.14 1.49 -9.44
N GLY A 287 -4.63 0.31 -9.21
CA GLY A 287 -3.70 0.02 -8.14
C GLY A 287 -2.29 0.43 -8.46
N VAL A 288 -1.57 0.96 -7.47
CA VAL A 288 -0.19 1.45 -7.58
C VAL A 288 0.64 0.98 -6.40
N ALA A 289 1.94 0.71 -6.61
CA ALA A 289 2.90 0.41 -5.56
C ALA A 289 4.27 1.02 -5.88
N LEU A 290 5.09 1.19 -4.84
CA LEU A 290 6.46 1.66 -4.92
C LEU A 290 7.41 0.52 -4.50
N ALA A 291 8.54 0.42 -5.21
CA ALA A 291 9.63 -0.48 -4.81
C ALA A 291 10.95 -0.05 -5.46
N ASP A 292 12.04 -0.68 -5.10
CA ASP A 292 13.33 -0.61 -5.78
C ASP A 292 13.54 -1.94 -6.52
N PHE A 293 13.08 -2.01 -7.77
CA PHE A 293 13.07 -3.25 -8.54
C PHE A 293 14.43 -3.64 -9.12
N ASN A 294 15.32 -2.67 -9.31
CA ASN A 294 16.64 -2.92 -9.89
C ASN A 294 17.79 -2.89 -8.87
N GLY A 295 17.51 -2.54 -7.61
CA GLY A 295 18.48 -2.48 -6.52
C GLY A 295 19.42 -1.28 -6.60
N ASP A 296 19.00 -0.17 -7.23
CA ASP A 296 19.81 1.06 -7.33
C ASP A 296 19.54 2.08 -6.23
N GLY A 297 18.65 1.75 -5.28
CA GLY A 297 18.28 2.58 -4.14
C GLY A 297 17.30 3.71 -4.47
N LYS A 298 16.83 3.82 -5.74
CA LYS A 298 15.79 4.75 -6.14
C LYS A 298 14.41 4.10 -6.07
N THR A 299 13.42 4.94 -5.99
CA THR A 299 12.03 4.49 -5.93
C THR A 299 11.45 4.36 -7.33
N ASP A 300 11.11 3.14 -7.70
CA ASP A 300 10.41 2.81 -8.93
C ASP A 300 8.89 2.81 -8.72
N ILE A 301 8.13 2.93 -9.80
CA ILE A 301 6.66 2.98 -9.76
C ILE A 301 6.08 1.84 -10.60
N ILE A 302 5.15 1.10 -10.01
CA ILE A 302 4.36 0.10 -10.72
C ILE A 302 2.88 0.43 -10.56
N TYR A 303 2.10 0.34 -11.65
CA TYR A 303 0.65 0.46 -11.56
C TYR A 303 -0.09 -0.31 -12.66
N GLY A 304 -1.34 -0.62 -12.35
CA GLY A 304 -2.27 -1.28 -13.25
C GLY A 304 -3.22 -0.31 -13.93
N ASN A 305 -3.45 -0.51 -15.22
CA ASN A 305 -4.46 0.21 -15.99
C ASN A 305 -5.67 -0.69 -16.26
N TRP A 306 -6.86 -0.20 -15.97
CA TRP A 306 -8.13 -0.89 -16.22
C TRP A 306 -8.32 -1.20 -17.70
N ASN A 307 -8.29 -2.50 -18.04
CA ASN A 307 -8.37 -2.98 -19.43
C ASN A 307 -7.38 -2.30 -20.38
N GLY A 308 -6.30 -1.77 -19.85
CA GLY A 308 -5.19 -1.13 -20.56
C GLY A 308 -3.84 -1.74 -20.19
N PRO A 309 -2.76 -1.34 -20.87
CA PRO A 309 -1.44 -1.89 -20.62
C PRO A 309 -0.91 -1.45 -19.24
N HIS A 310 -0.52 -2.43 -18.40
CA HIS A 310 0.09 -2.17 -17.11
C HIS A 310 1.50 -1.61 -17.26
N ARG A 311 2.01 -0.92 -16.23
CA ARG A 311 3.29 -0.23 -16.24
C ARG A 311 4.21 -0.73 -15.13
N LEU A 312 5.50 -0.80 -15.44
CA LEU A 312 6.59 -0.88 -14.49
C LEU A 312 7.65 0.13 -14.92
N PHE A 313 7.79 1.20 -14.17
CA PHE A 313 8.68 2.31 -14.43
C PHE A 313 9.90 2.26 -13.53
N LEU A 314 11.09 2.14 -14.12
CA LEU A 314 12.35 2.35 -13.41
C LEU A 314 12.76 3.82 -13.43
N GLN A 315 13.16 4.34 -12.28
CA GLN A 315 13.66 5.71 -12.15
C GLN A 315 15.10 5.84 -12.65
N GLY A 316 15.32 6.78 -13.57
CA GLY A 316 16.65 7.14 -14.06
C GLY A 316 17.42 8.08 -13.11
N SER A 317 18.68 8.37 -13.45
CA SER A 317 19.52 9.32 -12.69
C SER A 317 19.09 10.77 -12.83
N ASP A 318 18.32 11.10 -13.85
CA ASP A 318 17.78 12.42 -14.16
C ASP A 318 16.38 12.67 -13.63
N SER A 319 15.88 11.79 -12.74
CA SER A 319 14.52 11.82 -12.19
C SER A 319 13.42 11.61 -13.25
N THR A 320 13.75 11.04 -14.41
CA THR A 320 12.77 10.53 -15.38
C THR A 320 12.55 9.04 -15.18
N PHE A 321 11.46 8.53 -15.72
CA PHE A 321 11.08 7.13 -15.59
C PHE A 321 11.01 6.45 -16.95
N ARG A 322 11.48 5.23 -17.02
CA ARG A 322 11.46 4.39 -18.21
C ARG A 322 10.62 3.13 -17.97
N ASN A 323 9.60 2.94 -18.79
CA ASN A 323 8.75 1.75 -18.72
C ASN A 323 9.50 0.51 -19.23
N ILE A 324 9.61 -0.53 -18.40
CA ILE A 324 10.25 -1.81 -18.71
C ILE A 324 9.24 -2.98 -18.76
N ALA A 325 7.95 -2.70 -18.61
CA ALA A 325 6.93 -3.75 -18.65
C ALA A 325 7.02 -4.57 -19.95
N THR A 326 7.20 -5.88 -19.82
CA THR A 326 7.16 -6.81 -20.96
C THR A 326 5.75 -6.94 -21.52
N GLY A 327 5.60 -7.48 -22.74
CA GLY A 327 4.28 -7.70 -23.34
C GLY A 327 3.37 -8.60 -22.49
N GLY A 328 3.92 -9.61 -21.82
CA GLY A 328 3.19 -10.48 -20.89
C GLY A 328 2.74 -9.71 -19.63
N PHE A 329 3.65 -8.96 -19.02
CA PHE A 329 3.36 -8.14 -17.84
C PHE A 329 2.32 -7.04 -18.14
N ALA A 330 2.49 -6.33 -19.25
CA ALA A 330 1.63 -5.24 -19.69
C ALA A 330 0.27 -5.70 -20.24
N ALA A 331 0.01 -7.02 -20.35
CA ALA A 331 -1.23 -7.53 -20.94
C ALA A 331 -2.47 -6.98 -20.19
N PRO A 332 -3.41 -6.33 -20.92
CA PRO A 332 -4.58 -5.71 -20.31
C PRO A 332 -5.41 -6.70 -19.49
N SER A 333 -5.86 -6.27 -18.33
CA SER A 333 -6.76 -7.04 -17.47
C SER A 333 -7.73 -6.11 -16.70
N PRO A 334 -8.82 -6.62 -16.14
CA PRO A 334 -9.73 -5.85 -15.30
C PRO A 334 -9.13 -5.68 -13.89
N ILE A 335 -7.97 -5.05 -13.82
CA ILE A 335 -7.18 -4.90 -12.59
C ILE A 335 -7.85 -3.98 -11.58
N ARG A 336 -7.61 -4.26 -10.29
CA ARG A 336 -7.90 -3.38 -9.17
C ARG A 336 -6.64 -3.08 -8.38
N THR A 337 -6.15 -3.99 -7.58
CA THR A 337 -4.99 -3.75 -6.71
C THR A 337 -3.71 -4.31 -7.32
N VAL A 338 -2.62 -3.59 -7.09
CA VAL A 338 -1.24 -4.02 -7.36
C VAL A 338 -0.50 -4.08 -6.02
N ILE A 339 0.18 -5.18 -5.76
CA ILE A 339 1.00 -5.37 -4.56
C ILE A 339 2.40 -5.74 -5.02
N ALA A 340 3.42 -5.12 -4.42
CA ALA A 340 4.83 -5.46 -4.62
C ALA A 340 5.45 -5.87 -3.28
N ALA A 341 5.88 -7.12 -3.17
CA ALA A 341 6.46 -7.68 -1.95
C ALA A 341 7.34 -8.89 -2.26
N ASP A 342 8.22 -9.25 -1.36
CA ASP A 342 8.99 -10.50 -1.42
C ASP A 342 8.20 -11.57 -0.63
N LEU A 343 7.42 -12.36 -1.35
CA LEU A 343 6.46 -13.28 -0.73
C LEU A 343 7.10 -14.53 -0.13
N ASP A 344 8.10 -15.10 -0.80
CA ASP A 344 8.75 -16.36 -0.40
C ASP A 344 10.14 -16.15 0.23
N ASN A 345 10.45 -14.93 0.62
CA ASN A 345 11.70 -14.58 1.28
C ASN A 345 12.97 -14.89 0.44
N ASP A 346 12.89 -14.88 -0.89
CA ASP A 346 14.01 -15.21 -1.77
C ASP A 346 14.89 -14.01 -2.19
N LYS A 347 14.57 -12.81 -1.68
CA LYS A 347 15.21 -11.50 -1.93
C LYS A 347 14.66 -10.75 -3.15
N GLU A 348 14.00 -11.43 -4.04
CA GLU A 348 13.42 -10.82 -5.24
C GLU A 348 11.99 -10.32 -4.96
N LEU A 349 11.59 -9.28 -5.66
CA LEU A 349 10.25 -8.73 -5.48
C LEU A 349 9.25 -9.45 -6.39
N ASP A 350 8.15 -9.87 -5.78
CA ASP A 350 6.98 -10.36 -6.49
C ASP A 350 5.96 -9.24 -6.68
N VAL A 351 5.25 -9.27 -7.81
CA VAL A 351 4.18 -8.33 -8.15
C VAL A 351 2.90 -9.11 -8.35
N PHE A 352 1.93 -8.86 -7.48
CA PHE A 352 0.61 -9.48 -7.53
C PHE A 352 -0.41 -8.52 -8.15
N PHE A 353 -1.16 -8.99 -9.16
CA PHE A 353 -2.26 -8.29 -9.80
C PHE A 353 -3.60 -8.88 -9.36
N ASN A 354 -4.37 -8.11 -8.59
CA ASN A 354 -5.73 -8.47 -8.19
C ASN A 354 -6.73 -7.98 -9.24
N ASN A 355 -7.41 -8.91 -9.90
CA ASN A 355 -8.39 -8.64 -10.94
C ASN A 355 -9.83 -8.82 -10.45
N ILE A 356 -10.77 -8.20 -11.14
CA ILE A 356 -12.21 -8.39 -10.88
C ILE A 356 -12.90 -9.11 -12.04
N ALA A 357 -13.45 -10.27 -11.76
CA ALA A 357 -14.15 -11.10 -12.74
C ALA A 357 -15.58 -10.62 -13.05
N TYR A 358 -15.76 -9.32 -13.39
CA TYR A 358 -17.09 -8.71 -13.55
C TYR A 358 -17.80 -9.08 -14.88
N ARG A 359 -17.08 -9.54 -15.89
CA ARG A 359 -17.58 -9.95 -17.21
C ARG A 359 -17.07 -11.32 -17.66
N GLY A 360 -16.95 -12.25 -16.73
CA GLY A 360 -16.39 -13.58 -16.97
C GLY A 360 -15.11 -13.77 -16.17
N ASN A 361 -14.44 -14.90 -16.40
CA ASN A 361 -13.22 -15.24 -15.68
C ASN A 361 -12.10 -14.22 -15.90
N ALA A 362 -11.49 -13.79 -14.80
CA ALA A 362 -10.38 -12.85 -14.80
C ALA A 362 -9.40 -13.23 -13.69
N PRO A 363 -8.56 -14.25 -13.92
CA PRO A 363 -7.64 -14.73 -12.89
C PRO A 363 -6.66 -13.65 -12.46
N ASN A 364 -6.33 -13.64 -11.18
CA ASN A 364 -5.24 -12.89 -10.63
C ASN A 364 -3.90 -13.39 -11.20
N ARG A 365 -2.87 -12.56 -11.20
CA ARG A 365 -1.58 -12.88 -11.79
C ARG A 365 -0.46 -12.51 -10.84
N LEU A 366 0.63 -13.28 -10.92
CA LEU A 366 1.82 -13.07 -10.10
C LEU A 366 3.06 -13.04 -11.00
N PHE A 367 3.95 -12.08 -10.76
CA PHE A 367 5.20 -11.94 -11.48
C PHE A 367 6.36 -11.79 -10.49
N ARG A 368 7.47 -12.44 -10.76
CA ARG A 368 8.76 -12.17 -10.12
C ARG A 368 9.55 -11.17 -10.93
N VAL A 369 10.14 -10.18 -10.25
CA VAL A 369 11.01 -9.17 -10.84
C VAL A 369 12.42 -9.36 -10.29
N SER A 370 13.21 -10.17 -10.98
CA SER A 370 14.56 -10.56 -10.53
C SER A 370 15.61 -9.58 -11.00
N ARG A 371 16.42 -9.09 -10.07
CA ARG A 371 17.53 -8.17 -10.36
C ARG A 371 18.59 -8.83 -11.24
N ARG A 372 19.20 -8.04 -12.10
CA ARG A 372 20.31 -8.47 -12.97
C ARG A 372 21.42 -7.44 -12.98
N ALA A 373 22.66 -7.91 -12.91
CA ALA A 373 23.80 -7.03 -13.03
C ALA A 373 23.84 -6.39 -14.44
N ASN A 374 23.93 -5.06 -14.49
CA ASN A 374 24.07 -4.26 -15.72
C ASN A 374 22.97 -4.45 -16.77
N ALA A 375 21.78 -4.88 -16.37
CA ALA A 375 20.63 -5.05 -17.26
C ALA A 375 19.33 -4.76 -16.51
N ASP A 376 18.25 -4.52 -17.27
CA ASP A 376 16.91 -4.42 -16.68
C ASP A 376 16.55 -5.72 -15.95
N PRO A 377 15.78 -5.65 -14.86
CA PRO A 377 15.28 -6.82 -14.16
C PRO A 377 14.57 -7.81 -15.10
N LEU A 378 14.69 -9.08 -14.81
CA LEU A 378 13.93 -10.13 -15.49
C LEU A 378 12.52 -10.19 -14.89
N ILE A 379 11.50 -10.04 -15.74
CA ILE A 379 10.11 -10.17 -15.35
C ILE A 379 9.62 -11.54 -15.79
N GLN A 380 9.24 -12.39 -14.84
CA GLN A 380 8.77 -13.75 -15.08
C GLN A 380 7.40 -13.96 -14.44
N GLU A 381 6.44 -14.48 -15.20
CA GLU A 381 5.15 -14.87 -14.66
C GLU A 381 5.27 -16.18 -13.88
N LEU A 382 4.71 -16.20 -12.65
CA LEU A 382 4.72 -17.35 -11.74
C LEU A 382 3.37 -18.05 -11.71
N ASN A 383 3.38 -19.29 -11.21
CA ASN A 383 2.15 -19.99 -10.86
C ASN A 383 1.60 -19.41 -9.56
N VAL A 384 0.57 -18.59 -9.66
CA VAL A 384 -0.04 -17.92 -8.49
C VAL A 384 -0.73 -18.90 -7.53
N GLY A 385 -1.07 -20.11 -7.96
CA GLY A 385 -1.76 -21.10 -7.14
C GLY A 385 -3.24 -20.77 -6.94
N ASP A 386 -3.74 -21.05 -5.74
CA ASP A 386 -5.17 -20.85 -5.40
C ASP A 386 -5.59 -19.37 -5.44
N ALA A 387 -4.65 -18.44 -5.25
CA ALA A 387 -4.93 -17.00 -5.34
C ALA A 387 -5.21 -16.52 -6.78
N ALA A 388 -5.22 -17.40 -7.77
CA ALA A 388 -5.71 -17.09 -9.12
C ALA A 388 -7.17 -16.62 -9.12
N GLU A 389 -8.02 -17.15 -8.27
CA GLU A 389 -9.44 -16.78 -8.11
C GLU A 389 -10.13 -16.33 -9.40
N PRO A 390 -10.26 -17.19 -10.42
CA PRO A 390 -10.72 -16.76 -11.75
C PRO A 390 -12.13 -16.16 -11.77
N GLU A 391 -12.94 -16.43 -10.74
CA GLU A 391 -14.29 -15.88 -10.54
C GLU A 391 -14.32 -14.83 -9.41
N GLY A 392 -13.18 -14.49 -8.84
CA GLY A 392 -13.03 -13.51 -7.77
C GLY A 392 -13.48 -12.11 -8.19
N ARG A 393 -14.20 -11.43 -7.31
CA ARG A 393 -14.61 -10.03 -7.48
C ARG A 393 -13.62 -9.10 -6.79
N GLY A 394 -12.33 -9.32 -7.07
CA GLY A 394 -11.24 -8.62 -6.42
C GLY A 394 -11.39 -7.11 -6.42
N THR A 395 -11.14 -6.49 -5.28
CA THR A 395 -11.12 -5.04 -5.07
C THR A 395 -9.81 -4.62 -4.42
N GLY A 396 -9.75 -4.50 -3.09
CA GLY A 396 -8.54 -4.28 -2.33
C GLY A 396 -7.78 -5.57 -2.05
N GLY A 397 -6.61 -5.42 -1.47
CA GLY A 397 -5.79 -6.52 -0.97
C GLY A 397 -4.58 -5.99 -0.23
N THR A 398 -4.06 -6.77 0.68
CA THR A 398 -2.87 -6.44 1.46
C THR A 398 -2.04 -7.67 1.74
N VAL A 399 -0.76 -7.44 2.05
CA VAL A 399 0.13 -8.46 2.58
C VAL A 399 0.58 -8.04 3.98
N THR A 400 0.63 -9.01 4.88
CA THR A 400 1.12 -8.85 6.25
C THR A 400 1.43 -10.23 6.84
N ASP A 401 2.41 -10.31 7.70
CA ASP A 401 2.69 -11.51 8.49
C ASP A 401 1.81 -11.48 9.75
N PHE A 402 0.54 -11.90 9.61
CA PHE A 402 -0.43 -11.76 10.71
C PHE A 402 -0.22 -12.75 11.85
N ASP A 403 0.40 -13.90 11.61
CA ASP A 403 0.62 -14.90 12.67
C ASP A 403 2.06 -14.93 13.20
N GLY A 404 2.95 -14.12 12.63
CA GLY A 404 4.31 -13.93 13.10
C GLY A 404 5.27 -15.05 12.72
N ASP A 405 4.99 -15.78 11.62
CA ASP A 405 5.84 -16.88 11.15
C ASP A 405 7.02 -16.41 10.27
N GLY A 406 7.08 -15.11 9.95
CA GLY A 406 8.13 -14.49 9.15
C GLY A 406 7.91 -14.57 7.64
N GLN A 407 6.76 -15.07 7.20
CA GLN A 407 6.33 -15.02 5.80
C GLN A 407 5.14 -14.08 5.66
N LEU A 408 5.07 -13.39 4.52
CA LEU A 408 3.93 -12.53 4.24
C LEU A 408 2.71 -13.35 3.82
N ASP A 409 1.58 -13.07 4.43
CA ASP A 409 0.27 -13.63 4.08
C ASP A 409 -0.49 -12.66 3.18
N LEU A 410 -1.27 -13.18 2.23
CA LEU A 410 -2.09 -12.37 1.34
C LEU A 410 -3.57 -12.41 1.75
N LEU A 411 -4.17 -11.23 1.93
CA LEU A 411 -5.61 -11.08 2.13
C LEU A 411 -6.21 -10.33 0.94
N LEU A 412 -7.31 -10.83 0.38
CA LEU A 412 -8.03 -10.21 -0.73
C LEU A 412 -9.46 -9.87 -0.35
N ALA A 413 -9.84 -8.62 -0.59
CA ALA A 413 -11.21 -8.15 -0.50
C ALA A 413 -11.95 -8.36 -1.82
N HIS A 414 -13.25 -8.57 -1.72
CA HIS A 414 -14.15 -8.77 -2.86
C HIS A 414 -15.37 -7.88 -2.77
N GLY A 415 -15.80 -7.33 -3.91
CA GLY A 415 -16.93 -6.41 -3.92
C GLY A 415 -17.35 -5.97 -5.32
N GLU A 416 -17.79 -4.73 -5.41
CA GLU A 416 -18.21 -4.00 -6.60
C GLU A 416 -19.41 -4.63 -7.34
N SER A 417 -19.29 -5.80 -7.94
CA SER A 417 -20.36 -6.40 -8.74
C SER A 417 -21.07 -7.59 -8.10
N ALA A 418 -20.48 -8.19 -7.08
CA ALA A 418 -21.06 -9.27 -6.31
C ALA A 418 -20.47 -9.34 -4.90
N ARG A 419 -21.26 -9.80 -3.95
CA ARG A 419 -20.85 -10.04 -2.57
C ARG A 419 -20.08 -11.34 -2.48
N GLN A 420 -18.89 -11.28 -1.87
CA GLN A 420 -18.08 -12.45 -1.56
C GLN A 420 -17.39 -12.24 -0.20
N PRO A 421 -17.01 -13.31 0.52
CA PRO A 421 -16.20 -13.19 1.72
C PRO A 421 -14.77 -12.76 1.36
N ILE A 422 -13.98 -12.36 2.35
CA ILE A 422 -12.54 -12.13 2.22
C ILE A 422 -11.85 -13.47 2.04
N SER A 423 -10.83 -13.50 1.18
CA SER A 423 -9.96 -14.66 0.99
C SER A 423 -8.62 -14.44 1.70
N VAL A 424 -8.09 -15.50 2.29
CA VAL A 424 -6.79 -15.53 2.98
C VAL A 424 -5.93 -16.62 2.37
N PHE A 425 -4.67 -16.26 2.06
CA PHE A 425 -3.70 -17.17 1.44
C PHE A 425 -2.38 -17.14 2.19
N LYS A 426 -1.75 -18.31 2.30
CA LYS A 426 -0.38 -18.45 2.77
C LYS A 426 0.55 -18.84 1.63
N VAL A 427 1.78 -18.34 1.72
CA VAL A 427 2.87 -18.73 0.82
C VAL A 427 3.25 -20.19 1.08
N THR A 428 3.56 -20.93 0.01
CA THR A 428 3.90 -22.37 0.09
C THR A 428 5.38 -22.66 0.01
N GLN A 429 6.19 -21.64 -0.29
CA GLN A 429 7.62 -21.75 -0.55
C GLN A 429 8.39 -20.84 0.43
N GLY A 430 9.71 -20.99 0.50
CA GLY A 430 10.59 -20.07 1.23
C GLY A 430 10.55 -20.15 2.76
N SER A 431 9.86 -21.12 3.37
CA SER A 431 9.77 -21.24 4.84
C SER A 431 11.11 -21.47 5.56
N SER A 432 12.16 -21.88 4.83
CA SER A 432 13.52 -22.04 5.34
C SER A 432 14.44 -20.85 5.06
N ASN A 433 13.93 -19.85 4.32
CA ASN A 433 14.69 -18.65 3.99
C ASN A 433 14.79 -17.72 5.20
N ASN A 434 15.92 -17.04 5.31
CA ASN A 434 16.09 -15.97 6.29
C ASN A 434 15.20 -14.77 5.95
N TRP A 435 14.84 -14.04 6.97
CA TRP A 435 14.06 -12.82 6.85
C TRP A 435 14.40 -11.79 7.93
N LEU A 436 14.00 -10.56 7.72
CA LEU A 436 14.07 -9.48 8.69
C LEU A 436 12.91 -8.52 8.49
N ARG A 437 12.24 -8.14 9.57
CA ARG A 437 11.17 -7.15 9.56
C ARG A 437 11.59 -5.93 10.36
N VAL A 438 11.55 -4.74 9.77
CA VAL A 438 12.02 -3.50 10.39
C VAL A 438 10.87 -2.51 10.51
N ILE A 439 10.65 -2.01 11.73
CA ILE A 439 9.59 -1.05 12.07
C ILE A 439 10.24 0.27 12.50
N PRO A 440 10.41 1.26 11.62
CA PRO A 440 10.79 2.60 12.01
C PRO A 440 9.66 3.30 12.77
N ARG A 441 10.02 4.02 13.83
CA ARG A 441 9.09 4.84 14.62
C ARG A 441 9.34 6.32 14.37
N THR A 442 8.28 7.12 14.42
CA THR A 442 8.38 8.59 14.43
C THR A 442 8.89 9.08 15.78
N GLN A 443 9.18 10.36 15.90
CA GLN A 443 9.52 11.01 17.18
C GLN A 443 8.39 10.93 18.24
N PHE A 444 7.16 10.64 17.81
CA PHE A 444 6.01 10.43 18.69
C PHE A 444 5.79 8.95 19.07
N GLY A 445 6.55 8.04 18.44
CA GLY A 445 6.45 6.59 18.69
C GLY A 445 5.47 5.87 17.77
N SER A 446 4.74 6.57 16.90
CA SER A 446 3.88 5.97 15.87
C SER A 446 4.72 5.37 14.73
N PHE A 447 4.07 4.66 13.81
CA PHE A 447 4.73 4.12 12.61
C PHE A 447 5.22 5.23 11.68
N ALA A 448 6.44 5.08 11.15
CA ALA A 448 7.05 6.08 10.26
C ALA A 448 6.70 5.80 8.78
N ARG A 449 5.45 6.09 8.40
CA ARG A 449 5.04 5.98 6.99
C ARG A 449 5.77 7.03 6.13
N GLY A 450 6.21 6.64 4.95
CA GLY A 450 7.10 7.44 4.11
C GLY A 450 8.59 7.20 4.41
N ALA A 451 8.93 6.42 5.42
CA ALA A 451 10.31 6.05 5.69
C ALA A 451 10.86 5.07 4.65
N LYS A 452 12.17 5.14 4.43
CA LYS A 452 12.92 4.22 3.59
C LYS A 452 13.91 3.44 4.44
N VAL A 453 13.91 2.12 4.29
CA VAL A 453 14.82 1.21 4.98
C VAL A 453 15.68 0.48 3.96
N THR A 454 17.00 0.52 4.14
CA THR A 454 17.95 -0.22 3.31
C THR A 454 18.70 -1.22 4.19
N ALA A 455 18.60 -2.49 3.82
CA ALA A 455 19.34 -3.58 4.43
C ALA A 455 20.55 -3.92 3.57
N PHE A 456 21.75 -3.80 4.13
CA PHE A 456 23.00 -4.21 3.48
C PHE A 456 23.34 -5.61 3.91
N THR A 457 23.42 -6.53 2.93
CA THR A 457 23.63 -7.94 3.18
C THR A 457 25.06 -8.37 2.91
N SER A 458 25.43 -9.56 3.41
CA SER A 458 26.79 -10.09 3.28
C SER A 458 27.12 -10.55 1.86
N GLN A 459 26.12 -10.92 1.04
CA GLN A 459 26.34 -11.56 -0.29
C GLN A 459 25.65 -10.82 -1.43
N SER A 460 24.39 -10.35 -1.25
CA SER A 460 23.57 -9.82 -2.34
C SER A 460 23.51 -8.29 -2.41
N GLY A 461 24.24 -7.61 -1.52
CA GLY A 461 24.34 -6.14 -1.51
C GLY A 461 23.16 -5.45 -0.81
N ALA A 462 22.77 -4.29 -1.32
CA ALA A 462 21.71 -3.48 -0.71
C ALA A 462 20.31 -3.89 -1.19
N HIS A 463 19.37 -3.96 -0.27
CA HIS A 463 17.95 -4.16 -0.51
C HIS A 463 17.18 -3.01 0.13
N THR A 464 16.38 -2.30 -0.65
CA THR A 464 15.60 -1.15 -0.15
C THR A 464 14.13 -1.49 -0.08
N ARG A 465 13.47 -1.08 1.01
CA ARG A 465 12.02 -1.12 1.19
C ARG A 465 11.49 0.26 1.55
N ILE A 466 10.31 0.57 1.06
CA ILE A 466 9.62 1.83 1.32
C ILE A 466 8.39 1.49 2.16
N ILE A 467 8.24 2.18 3.29
CA ILE A 467 7.01 2.12 4.07
C ILE A 467 6.08 3.19 3.49
N ASP A 468 5.15 2.77 2.65
CA ASP A 468 4.24 3.69 1.99
C ASP A 468 3.18 4.25 2.94
N GLY A 469 2.60 5.39 2.59
CA GLY A 469 1.48 5.99 3.32
C GLY A 469 0.12 5.67 2.69
N GLY A 470 0.09 4.76 1.73
CA GLY A 470 -1.08 4.31 1.00
C GLY A 470 -0.63 3.72 -0.33
N SER A 471 -1.26 2.66 -0.79
CA SER A 471 -0.88 1.94 -2.01
C SER A 471 -1.99 1.01 -2.49
N GLY A 472 -1.67 0.19 -3.48
CA GLY A 472 -2.67 -0.69 -4.08
C GLY A 472 -3.81 0.11 -4.71
N TYR A 473 -5.02 -0.35 -4.51
CA TYR A 473 -6.24 0.36 -4.86
C TYR A 473 -7.12 0.46 -3.62
N LEU A 474 -7.28 1.68 -3.08
CA LEU A 474 -8.05 1.95 -1.85
C LEU A 474 -7.38 1.42 -0.56
N CYS A 475 -6.12 1.01 -0.61
CA CYS A 475 -5.45 0.25 0.44
C CYS A 475 -4.25 0.98 1.05
N GLU A 476 -3.72 0.40 2.10
CA GLU A 476 -2.46 0.76 2.73
C GLU A 476 -1.79 -0.51 3.27
N MET A 477 -0.52 -0.72 2.92
CA MET A 477 0.21 -1.91 3.36
C MET A 477 0.64 -1.78 4.82
N GLU A 478 1.19 -2.86 5.37
CA GLU A 478 1.74 -2.84 6.72
C GLU A 478 2.87 -1.81 6.86
N PRO A 479 3.00 -1.16 8.03
CA PRO A 479 4.05 -0.17 8.28
C PRO A 479 5.40 -0.82 8.62
N VAL A 480 5.75 -1.86 7.89
CA VAL A 480 6.92 -2.72 8.13
C VAL A 480 7.73 -2.88 6.86
N ALA A 481 9.03 -2.64 6.94
CA ALA A 481 9.96 -3.00 5.88
C ALA A 481 10.31 -4.50 6.01
N HIS A 482 9.68 -5.33 5.20
CA HIS A 482 9.92 -6.77 5.16
C HIS A 482 11.03 -7.10 4.16
N PHE A 483 12.04 -7.82 4.61
CA PHE A 483 13.16 -8.31 3.80
C PHE A 483 13.18 -9.83 3.83
N GLY A 484 12.90 -10.48 2.71
CA GLY A 484 13.33 -11.85 2.48
C GLY A 484 14.82 -11.86 2.13
N LEU A 485 15.52 -12.86 2.57
CA LEU A 485 16.99 -12.89 2.51
C LEU A 485 17.56 -14.20 1.92
N GLY A 486 16.71 -15.20 1.65
CA GLY A 486 17.20 -16.50 1.24
C GLY A 486 18.18 -17.07 2.26
N ASN A 487 19.41 -17.33 1.81
CA ASN A 487 20.51 -17.79 2.68
C ASN A 487 21.46 -16.65 3.09
N ASP A 488 21.08 -15.38 2.82
CA ASP A 488 21.92 -14.23 3.14
C ASP A 488 21.63 -13.69 4.55
N GLU A 489 22.46 -12.77 5.01
CA GLU A 489 22.32 -12.13 6.32
C GLU A 489 22.51 -10.63 6.19
N VAL A 490 21.71 -9.85 6.92
CA VAL A 490 21.87 -8.39 7.00
C VAL A 490 22.98 -8.07 7.97
N THR A 491 23.90 -7.21 7.55
CA THR A 491 25.01 -6.72 8.38
C THR A 491 24.75 -5.32 8.92
N VAL A 492 24.13 -4.46 8.08
CA VAL A 492 23.86 -3.06 8.42
C VAL A 492 22.47 -2.69 7.94
N LEU A 493 21.75 -1.92 8.76
CA LEU A 493 20.51 -1.24 8.40
C LEU A 493 20.76 0.25 8.29
N GLU A 494 20.19 0.87 7.26
CA GLU A 494 20.02 2.31 7.14
C GLU A 494 18.53 2.63 7.11
N VAL A 495 18.09 3.55 7.98
CA VAL A 495 16.70 4.04 8.02
C VAL A 495 16.72 5.53 7.76
N SER A 496 15.87 6.00 6.85
CA SER A 496 15.68 7.43 6.55
C SER A 496 14.23 7.81 6.73
N TRP A 497 13.98 8.93 7.42
CA TRP A 497 12.64 9.47 7.68
C TRP A 497 12.27 10.60 6.71
N PRO A 498 10.97 10.96 6.60
CA PRO A 498 10.51 12.03 5.69
C PRO A 498 11.07 13.42 5.96
N ASP A 499 11.61 13.68 7.14
CA ASP A 499 12.28 14.93 7.49
C ASP A 499 13.75 15.01 7.02
N GLY A 500 14.28 13.91 6.47
CA GLY A 500 15.69 13.78 6.06
C GLY A 500 16.61 13.26 7.15
N SER A 501 16.11 13.02 8.35
CA SER A 501 16.89 12.33 9.40
C SER A 501 17.20 10.91 8.96
N SER A 502 18.36 10.40 9.33
CA SER A 502 18.75 9.02 9.05
C SER A 502 19.58 8.42 10.17
N ILE A 503 19.54 7.10 10.27
CA ILE A 503 20.36 6.32 11.20
C ILE A 503 20.93 5.10 10.48
N THR A 504 22.16 4.76 10.82
CA THR A 504 22.80 3.52 10.40
C THR A 504 23.06 2.65 11.64
N ARG A 505 22.64 1.40 11.58
CA ARG A 505 22.75 0.43 12.68
C ARG A 505 23.36 -0.88 12.19
N THR A 506 24.39 -1.35 12.88
CA THR A 506 24.90 -2.72 12.69
C THR A 506 23.96 -3.72 13.38
N LEU A 507 23.59 -4.78 12.67
CA LEU A 507 22.78 -5.88 13.22
C LEU A 507 23.65 -6.87 14.00
N GLN A 508 23.11 -7.34 15.11
CA GLN A 508 23.72 -8.42 15.87
C GLN A 508 23.28 -9.77 15.29
N SER A 509 24.10 -10.80 15.42
CA SER A 509 23.82 -12.14 14.87
C SER A 509 22.51 -12.78 15.37
N GLY A 510 22.01 -12.36 16.52
CA GLY A 510 20.74 -12.84 17.10
C GLY A 510 19.49 -12.07 16.64
N GLU A 511 19.63 -11.05 15.79
CA GLU A 511 18.52 -10.22 15.31
C GLU A 511 17.98 -10.67 13.94
N MET A 512 18.58 -11.70 13.34
CA MET A 512 18.03 -12.33 12.14
C MET A 512 16.75 -13.13 12.46
N ASN A 513 15.86 -13.25 11.49
CA ASN A 513 14.57 -13.93 11.62
C ASN A 513 13.73 -13.35 12.78
N SER A 514 13.70 -12.03 12.87
CA SER A 514 12.99 -11.31 13.92
C SER A 514 12.42 -9.97 13.44
N VAL A 515 11.66 -9.33 14.30
CA VAL A 515 11.16 -7.97 14.13
C VAL A 515 12.07 -7.02 14.91
N VAL A 516 12.57 -5.99 14.23
CA VAL A 516 13.47 -4.97 14.78
C VAL A 516 12.78 -3.61 14.73
N GLU A 517 12.50 -3.02 15.89
CA GLU A 517 12.04 -1.63 15.95
C GLU A 517 13.23 -0.67 15.92
N VAL A 518 13.08 0.41 15.15
CA VAL A 518 14.08 1.48 15.05
C VAL A 518 13.44 2.79 15.47
N ALA A 519 13.85 3.27 16.65
CA ALA A 519 13.36 4.54 17.19
C ALA A 519 13.88 5.72 16.37
N TYR A 520 13.08 6.78 16.30
CA TYR A 520 13.52 8.05 15.72
C TYR A 520 14.74 8.60 16.49
N PRO A 521 15.81 9.08 15.80
CA PRO A 521 17.04 9.50 16.46
C PRO A 521 16.81 10.76 17.31
N LYS A 522 17.24 10.74 18.57
CA LYS A 522 17.21 11.91 19.48
C LYS A 522 18.37 12.86 19.21
N GLU A 523 18.17 14.16 19.48
CA GLU A 523 19.27 15.13 19.37
C GLU A 523 20.42 14.78 20.31
N GLY A 524 21.66 14.72 19.75
CA GLY A 524 22.88 14.44 20.51
C GLY A 524 23.15 12.96 20.78
N GLU A 525 22.30 12.03 20.36
CA GLU A 525 22.61 10.60 20.45
C GLU A 525 23.62 10.21 19.36
N THR A 526 24.84 9.83 19.81
CA THR A 526 25.83 9.19 18.95
C THR A 526 25.67 7.69 19.17
N PHE A 527 25.23 6.96 18.14
CA PHE A 527 25.15 5.49 18.24
C PHE A 527 26.54 4.89 18.03
N LEU A 528 27.05 4.21 19.05
CA LEU A 528 28.28 3.42 18.95
C LEU A 528 27.97 2.15 18.15
N LEU A 529 28.65 1.98 17.03
CA LEU A 529 28.74 0.68 16.36
C LEU A 529 29.52 -0.28 17.26
N ALA A 530 29.21 -1.58 17.18
CA ALA A 530 29.84 -2.61 17.99
C ALA A 530 31.38 -2.75 17.84
N ASN A 531 32.03 -1.90 17.04
CA ASN A 531 33.48 -1.79 16.88
C ASN A 531 33.88 -0.33 16.69
N ASP A 532 33.85 0.48 17.74
CA ASP A 532 34.50 1.82 17.87
C ASP A 532 34.46 2.80 16.66
N THR A 533 33.53 2.67 15.74
CA THR A 533 33.35 3.63 14.67
C THR A 533 32.16 4.55 15.00
N GLN A 534 32.46 5.82 15.28
CA GLN A 534 31.42 6.84 15.48
C GLN A 534 30.68 7.09 14.15
N VAL A 535 29.38 6.90 14.14
CA VAL A 535 28.51 7.33 13.04
C VAL A 535 28.00 8.73 13.36
N HIS A 536 28.39 9.70 12.54
CA HIS A 536 27.91 11.06 12.67
C HIS A 536 26.49 11.19 12.11
N ARG A 537 25.59 11.69 12.93
CA ARG A 537 24.27 12.15 12.50
C ARG A 537 24.45 13.33 11.53
N THR A 538 23.93 13.21 10.31
CA THR A 538 23.74 14.38 9.46
C THR A 538 22.39 15.01 9.84
N ALA A 539 22.43 16.06 10.67
CA ALA A 539 21.26 16.90 10.86
C ALA A 539 20.89 17.58 9.54
N PRO A 540 19.61 17.72 9.20
CA PRO A 540 19.22 18.50 8.05
C PRO A 540 19.76 19.92 8.25
N ARG A 541 20.54 20.41 7.29
CA ARG A 541 20.88 21.83 7.26
C ARG A 541 19.59 22.58 6.95
N HIS A 542 19.09 23.33 7.92
CA HIS A 542 18.15 24.40 7.64
C HIS A 542 18.91 25.42 6.77
N GLU A 543 18.76 25.35 5.47
CA GLU A 543 19.06 26.48 4.61
C GLU A 543 17.97 27.52 4.85
N LEU A 544 18.42 28.70 5.30
CA LEU A 544 17.61 29.90 5.51
C LEU A 544 16.98 30.39 4.19
#